data_c2ef91170a1d433ba993c236290f5c1e
#
_entry.id   c2ef91170a1d433ba993c236290f5c1e
#
_cell.length_a   1.000
_cell.length_b   1.000
_cell.length_c   1.000
_cell.angle_alpha   90.00
_cell.angle_beta   90.00
_cell.angle_gamma   90.00
#
_symmetry.space_group_name_H-M   'P 1'
#
loop_
_entity.id
_entity.type
_entity.pdbx_description
1 polymer ?
#
loop_
_entity_poly.entity_id
_entity_poly.type
_entity_poly.pdbx_seq_one_letter_code
_entity_poly.pdbx_strand_id
1 'polypeptide(L)'
;MKLLVIFLGVAYLLLFLIRWLLSFIYYKKGQSHLADFPEELFTVVQPILSGDPRLESDLRANLQQTEAVEFYWLIDQSDTEAQRVADQICQDASFDKRIRIFLIEDVPQGINPKSYKIEQVVEELTRPYLIVLDDDSVIDFSKMGELTAYLGQEVILTGIPYNQERSNFWSKLVAAFVNGNSFITYFTMAEVEANHSINGMFYILPVELAKEQGLFTAIKDYLCDDLAVADF
;
A
#
# COMPACT_ATOMS: atom_id res chain seq x y z
N MET A 1 -41.49 11.91 14.63
CA MET A 1 -40.79 11.17 13.59
C MET A 1 -40.19 12.10 12.52
N LYS A 2 -40.94 12.98 11.81
CA LYS A 2 -40.44 13.88 10.76
C LYS A 2 -39.31 14.83 11.22
N LEU A 3 -39.47 15.48 12.38
CA LEU A 3 -38.46 16.38 12.96
C LEU A 3 -37.16 15.65 13.30
N LEU A 4 -37.20 14.41 13.79
CA LEU A 4 -36.01 13.60 14.06
C LEU A 4 -35.27 13.25 12.78
N VAL A 5 -35.96 12.89 11.70
CA VAL A 5 -35.38 12.60 10.41
C VAL A 5 -34.67 13.83 9.82
N ILE A 6 -35.33 15.00 9.90
CA ILE A 6 -34.74 16.27 9.45
C ILE A 6 -33.50 16.59 10.29
N PHE A 7 -33.56 16.46 11.62
CA PHE A 7 -32.43 16.71 12.51
C PHE A 7 -31.21 15.80 12.16
N LEU A 8 -31.50 14.49 12.03
CA LEU A 8 -30.43 13.53 11.66
C LEU A 8 -29.83 13.83 10.27
N GLY A 9 -30.66 14.21 9.30
CA GLY A 9 -30.21 14.62 7.98
C GLY A 9 -29.32 15.85 8.00
N VAL A 10 -29.72 16.88 8.77
CA VAL A 10 -28.90 18.10 8.93
C VAL A 10 -27.60 17.80 9.66
N ALA A 11 -27.66 17.01 10.74
CA ALA A 11 -26.46 16.60 11.48
C ALA A 11 -25.47 15.83 10.59
N TYR A 12 -25.98 14.90 9.78
CA TYR A 12 -25.14 14.17 8.81
C TYR A 12 -24.46 15.10 7.80
N LEU A 13 -25.21 16.04 7.21
CA LEU A 13 -24.65 17.01 6.26
C LEU A 13 -23.59 17.89 6.91
N LEU A 14 -23.82 18.35 8.14
CA LEU A 14 -22.82 19.16 8.88
C LEU A 14 -21.55 18.35 9.15
N LEU A 15 -21.68 17.09 9.60
CA LEU A 15 -20.52 16.22 9.81
C LEU A 15 -19.76 15.97 8.50
N PHE A 16 -20.47 15.76 7.40
CA PHE A 16 -19.85 15.60 6.09
C PHE A 16 -19.07 16.85 5.66
N LEU A 17 -19.65 18.04 5.83
CA LEU A 17 -18.98 19.32 5.51
C LEU A 17 -17.76 19.55 6.39
N ILE A 18 -17.83 19.22 7.69
CA ILE A 18 -16.69 19.34 8.61
C ILE A 18 -15.55 18.40 8.14
N ARG A 19 -15.86 17.12 7.85
CA ARG A 19 -14.86 16.18 7.37
C ARG A 19 -14.24 16.64 6.05
N TRP A 20 -15.04 17.13 5.13
CA TRP A 20 -14.54 17.68 3.86
C TRP A 20 -13.59 18.87 4.08
N LEU A 21 -13.95 19.79 4.99
CA LEU A 21 -13.10 20.95 5.32
C LEU A 21 -11.77 20.51 5.95
N LEU A 22 -11.80 19.59 6.91
CA LEU A 22 -10.59 19.05 7.55
C LEU A 22 -9.68 18.37 6.53
N SER A 23 -10.24 17.55 5.65
CA SER A 23 -9.49 16.91 4.55
C SER A 23 -8.82 17.94 3.63
N PHE A 24 -9.53 19.02 3.29
CA PHE A 24 -9.00 20.08 2.46
C PHE A 24 -7.87 20.87 3.16
N ILE A 25 -8.01 21.12 4.47
CA ILE A 25 -6.97 21.77 5.28
C ILE A 25 -5.71 20.90 5.28
N TYR A 26 -5.83 19.61 5.56
CA TYR A 26 -4.71 18.67 5.54
C TYR A 26 -4.01 18.64 4.18
N TYR A 27 -4.79 18.50 3.10
CA TYR A 27 -4.27 18.50 1.73
C TYR A 27 -3.45 19.77 1.41
N LYS A 28 -3.90 20.94 1.88
CA LYS A 28 -3.20 22.19 1.67
C LYS A 28 -1.90 22.29 2.46
N LYS A 29 -1.81 21.66 3.63
CA LYS A 29 -0.58 21.60 4.44
C LYS A 29 0.50 20.74 3.77
N GLY A 30 0.13 19.66 3.11
CA GLY A 30 1.03 18.69 2.49
C GLY A 30 1.66 19.13 1.15
N GLN A 31 1.42 20.37 0.66
CA GLN A 31 2.01 20.86 -0.59
C GLN A 31 3.41 21.47 -0.33
N SER A 32 4.36 20.68 0.11
CA SER A 32 5.76 21.06 0.26
C SER A 32 6.60 20.70 -0.96
N HIS A 33 7.79 21.31 -1.10
CA HIS A 33 8.74 20.94 -2.14
C HIS A 33 9.19 19.49 -1.95
N LEU A 34 9.04 18.68 -3.00
CA LEU A 34 9.49 17.30 -2.99
C LEU A 34 11.02 17.27 -3.04
N ALA A 35 11.63 16.58 -2.09
CA ALA A 35 13.01 16.16 -2.18
C ALA A 35 13.15 14.97 -3.15
N ASP A 36 14.36 14.68 -3.60
CA ASP A 36 14.62 13.48 -4.37
C ASP A 36 14.37 12.23 -3.49
N PHE A 37 13.69 11.24 -4.03
CA PHE A 37 13.43 9.98 -3.34
C PHE A 37 14.69 9.09 -3.36
N PRO A 38 15.25 8.70 -2.20
CA PRO A 38 16.47 7.89 -2.14
C PRO A 38 16.16 6.41 -2.39
N GLU A 39 15.97 6.03 -3.65
CA GLU A 39 15.53 4.71 -4.10
C GLU A 39 16.34 3.54 -3.52
N GLU A 40 17.65 3.74 -3.32
CA GLU A 40 18.57 2.73 -2.80
C GLU A 40 18.31 2.32 -1.34
N LEU A 41 17.51 3.09 -0.61
CA LEU A 41 17.15 2.76 0.77
C LEU A 41 15.92 1.86 0.88
N PHE A 42 15.23 1.55 -0.22
CA PHE A 42 13.93 0.89 -0.19
C PHE A 42 13.93 -0.45 -0.92
N THR A 43 13.27 -1.44 -0.30
CA THR A 43 12.86 -2.68 -0.95
C THR A 43 11.33 -2.72 -1.02
N VAL A 44 10.76 -2.90 -2.20
CA VAL A 44 9.33 -3.17 -2.39
C VAL A 44 9.11 -4.67 -2.26
N VAL A 45 8.24 -5.07 -1.34
CA VAL A 45 7.81 -6.45 -1.17
C VAL A 45 6.38 -6.59 -1.63
N GLN A 46 6.16 -7.45 -2.64
CA GLN A 46 4.86 -7.68 -3.27
C GLN A 46 4.48 -9.16 -3.15
N PRO A 47 3.54 -9.51 -2.26
CA PRO A 47 2.83 -10.78 -2.35
C PRO A 47 2.02 -10.82 -3.65
N ILE A 48 2.34 -11.75 -4.54
CA ILE A 48 1.74 -11.84 -5.87
C ILE A 48 0.77 -13.02 -5.92
N LEU A 49 -0.38 -12.79 -6.57
CA LEU A 49 -1.37 -13.80 -6.88
C LEU A 49 -1.83 -13.64 -8.34
N SER A 50 -1.87 -14.73 -9.08
CA SER A 50 -2.42 -14.72 -10.45
C SER A 50 -3.94 -14.48 -10.44
N GLY A 51 -4.46 -14.00 -11.58
CA GLY A 51 -5.90 -13.82 -11.79
C GLY A 51 -6.29 -12.40 -12.24
N ASP A 52 -5.52 -11.37 -11.87
CA ASP A 52 -5.72 -10.05 -12.48
C ASP A 52 -5.10 -10.02 -13.89
N PRO A 53 -5.90 -9.70 -14.94
CA PRO A 53 -5.38 -9.61 -16.31
C PRO A 53 -4.36 -8.50 -16.51
N ARG A 54 -4.16 -7.61 -15.53
CA ARG A 54 -3.18 -6.53 -15.58
C ARG A 54 -1.92 -6.82 -14.78
N LEU A 55 -1.81 -7.95 -14.13
CA LEU A 55 -0.67 -8.30 -13.26
C LEU A 55 0.67 -7.94 -13.91
N GLU A 56 0.93 -8.40 -15.15
CA GLU A 56 2.18 -8.09 -15.86
C GLU A 56 2.35 -6.58 -16.07
N SER A 57 1.28 -5.88 -16.49
CA SER A 57 1.36 -4.44 -16.77
C SER A 57 1.63 -3.61 -15.52
N ASP A 58 1.02 -3.97 -14.40
CA ASP A 58 1.12 -3.22 -13.15
C ASP A 58 2.50 -3.47 -12.48
N LEU A 59 3.00 -4.72 -12.50
CA LEU A 59 4.37 -5.02 -12.08
C LEU A 59 5.43 -4.29 -12.90
N ARG A 60 5.29 -4.30 -14.24
CA ARG A 60 6.19 -3.54 -15.13
C ARG A 60 6.12 -2.03 -14.88
N ALA A 61 4.92 -1.48 -14.63
CA ALA A 61 4.74 -0.06 -14.38
C ALA A 61 5.49 0.40 -13.11
N ASN A 62 5.54 -0.42 -12.06
CA ASN A 62 6.34 -0.13 -10.87
C ASN A 62 7.85 -0.14 -11.18
N LEU A 63 8.32 -1.15 -11.91
CA LEU A 63 9.73 -1.28 -12.28
C LEU A 63 10.25 -0.15 -13.18
N GLN A 64 9.40 0.35 -14.08
CA GLN A 64 9.76 1.39 -15.05
C GLN A 64 9.92 2.79 -14.43
N GLN A 65 9.37 3.02 -13.25
CA GLN A 65 9.42 4.31 -12.59
C GLN A 65 10.66 4.51 -11.71
N THR A 66 11.48 3.47 -11.53
CA THR A 66 12.64 3.48 -10.64
C THR A 66 13.83 2.81 -11.31
N GLU A 67 15.04 3.15 -10.86
CA GLU A 67 16.28 2.54 -11.34
C GLU A 67 17.02 1.76 -10.25
N ALA A 68 16.82 2.14 -8.98
CA ALA A 68 17.60 1.61 -7.86
C ALA A 68 16.76 0.90 -6.79
N VAL A 69 15.42 0.98 -6.80
CA VAL A 69 14.56 0.23 -5.87
C VAL A 69 14.68 -1.28 -6.13
N GLU A 70 14.81 -2.08 -5.08
CA GLU A 70 14.72 -3.54 -5.16
C GLU A 70 13.27 -4.02 -5.02
N PHE A 71 12.95 -5.12 -5.71
CA PHE A 71 11.64 -5.75 -5.68
C PHE A 71 11.75 -7.21 -5.24
N TYR A 72 11.06 -7.57 -4.16
CA TYR A 72 10.93 -8.93 -3.68
C TYR A 72 9.51 -9.41 -4.02
N TRP A 73 9.39 -10.34 -4.96
CA TRP A 73 8.13 -10.93 -5.39
C TRP A 73 7.91 -12.25 -4.68
N LEU A 74 6.81 -12.34 -3.92
CA LEU A 74 6.47 -13.47 -3.09
C LEU A 74 5.33 -14.25 -3.74
N ILE A 75 5.66 -15.35 -4.40
CA ILE A 75 4.74 -16.12 -5.24
C ILE A 75 4.51 -17.48 -4.60
N ASP A 76 3.25 -17.96 -4.54
CA ASP A 76 2.96 -19.30 -4.08
C ASP A 76 3.59 -20.35 -5.01
N GLN A 77 4.18 -21.39 -4.46
CA GLN A 77 4.78 -22.48 -5.26
C GLN A 77 3.75 -23.15 -6.18
N SER A 78 2.48 -23.16 -5.80
CA SER A 78 1.39 -23.70 -6.60
C SER A 78 0.89 -22.75 -7.71
N ASP A 79 1.22 -21.43 -7.66
CA ASP A 79 0.77 -20.44 -8.65
C ASP A 79 1.71 -20.37 -9.87
N THR A 80 1.58 -21.34 -10.75
CA THR A 80 2.41 -21.43 -11.96
C THR A 80 2.20 -20.27 -12.95
N GLU A 81 1.03 -19.63 -12.94
CA GLU A 81 0.77 -18.50 -13.83
C GLU A 81 1.46 -17.24 -13.33
N ALA A 82 1.43 -16.94 -12.03
CA ALA A 82 2.20 -15.83 -11.46
C ALA A 82 3.71 -16.03 -11.69
N GLN A 83 4.22 -17.27 -11.53
CA GLN A 83 5.62 -17.60 -11.83
C GLN A 83 5.96 -17.33 -13.30
N ARG A 84 5.09 -17.76 -14.23
CA ARG A 84 5.28 -17.51 -15.66
C ARG A 84 5.37 -16.01 -15.98
N VAL A 85 4.49 -15.19 -15.38
CA VAL A 85 4.49 -13.73 -15.56
C VAL A 85 5.78 -13.13 -15.00
N ALA A 86 6.20 -13.52 -13.80
CA ALA A 86 7.43 -13.04 -13.18
C ALA A 86 8.67 -13.39 -14.02
N ASP A 87 8.78 -14.65 -14.47
CA ASP A 87 9.88 -15.10 -15.32
C ASP A 87 9.93 -14.33 -16.64
N GLN A 88 8.77 -14.04 -17.24
CA GLN A 88 8.70 -13.26 -18.47
C GLN A 88 9.19 -11.81 -18.27
N ILE A 89 8.94 -11.20 -17.12
CA ILE A 89 9.45 -9.86 -16.80
C ILE A 89 10.97 -9.92 -16.56
N CYS A 90 11.46 -10.93 -15.85
CA CYS A 90 12.89 -11.10 -15.57
C CYS A 90 13.74 -11.40 -16.82
N GLN A 91 13.15 -11.79 -17.95
CA GLN A 91 13.87 -11.89 -19.23
C GLN A 91 14.33 -10.52 -19.76
N ASP A 92 13.76 -9.43 -19.28
CA ASP A 92 14.21 -8.09 -19.58
C ASP A 92 15.42 -7.74 -18.69
N ALA A 93 16.61 -7.68 -19.29
CA ALA A 93 17.87 -7.43 -18.59
C ALA A 93 17.92 -6.08 -17.85
N SER A 94 17.01 -5.14 -18.16
CA SER A 94 16.90 -3.87 -17.44
C SER A 94 16.29 -4.04 -16.03
N PHE A 95 15.53 -5.12 -15.79
CA PHE A 95 14.84 -5.37 -14.53
C PHE A 95 15.44 -6.50 -13.69
N ASP A 96 16.04 -7.50 -14.33
CA ASP A 96 16.51 -8.75 -13.71
C ASP A 96 17.32 -8.53 -12.42
N LYS A 97 18.26 -7.59 -12.43
CA LYS A 97 19.13 -7.34 -11.27
C LYS A 97 18.44 -6.74 -10.05
N ARG A 98 17.23 -6.23 -10.20
CA ARG A 98 16.46 -5.57 -9.13
C ARG A 98 15.36 -6.42 -8.57
N ILE A 99 15.09 -7.58 -9.19
CA ILE A 99 14.00 -8.48 -8.80
C ILE A 99 14.58 -9.71 -8.12
N ARG A 100 14.04 -10.04 -6.95
CA ARG A 100 14.24 -11.35 -6.30
C ARG A 100 12.89 -12.04 -6.18
N ILE A 101 12.78 -13.24 -6.73
CA ILE A 101 11.57 -14.06 -6.65
C ILE A 101 11.75 -15.06 -5.52
N PHE A 102 10.76 -15.10 -4.62
CA PHE A 102 10.67 -16.06 -3.53
C PHE A 102 9.45 -16.94 -3.77
N LEU A 103 9.67 -18.24 -3.94
CA LEU A 103 8.60 -19.22 -4.00
C LEU A 103 8.25 -19.65 -2.59
N ILE A 104 7.04 -19.32 -2.17
CA ILE A 104 6.55 -19.55 -0.81
C ILE A 104 5.69 -20.81 -0.81
N GLU A 105 5.85 -21.66 0.19
CA GLU A 105 4.98 -22.81 0.42
C GLU A 105 3.53 -22.36 0.65
N ASP A 106 2.59 -23.28 0.39
CA ASP A 106 1.16 -22.98 0.55
C ASP A 106 0.85 -22.47 1.96
N VAL A 107 0.09 -21.37 2.01
CA VAL A 107 -0.26 -20.72 3.26
C VAL A 107 -1.14 -21.62 4.11
N PRO A 108 -0.83 -21.81 5.41
CA PRO A 108 -1.67 -22.60 6.31
C PRO A 108 -3.10 -22.02 6.40
N GLN A 109 -4.08 -22.90 6.58
CA GLN A 109 -5.48 -22.47 6.72
C GLN A 109 -5.67 -21.57 7.94
N GLY A 110 -6.35 -20.45 7.76
CA GLY A 110 -6.66 -19.50 8.83
C GLY A 110 -5.59 -18.45 9.09
N ILE A 111 -4.52 -18.45 8.30
CA ILE A 111 -3.44 -17.46 8.36
C ILE A 111 -3.64 -16.42 7.25
N ASN A 112 -3.33 -15.16 7.51
CA ASN A 112 -3.34 -14.10 6.53
C ASN A 112 -2.21 -14.34 5.49
N PRO A 113 -2.55 -14.56 4.21
CA PRO A 113 -1.55 -14.93 3.21
C PRO A 113 -0.47 -13.87 2.99
N LYS A 114 -0.86 -12.60 3.03
CA LYS A 114 0.04 -11.46 2.83
C LYS A 114 1.08 -11.39 3.94
N SER A 115 0.63 -11.32 5.19
CA SER A 115 1.52 -11.25 6.35
C SER A 115 2.41 -12.49 6.47
N TYR A 116 1.87 -13.68 6.19
CA TYR A 116 2.63 -14.92 6.18
C TYR A 116 3.77 -14.90 5.16
N LYS A 117 3.47 -14.51 3.92
CA LYS A 117 4.49 -14.44 2.85
C LYS A 117 5.60 -13.45 3.21
N ILE A 118 5.24 -12.28 3.74
CA ILE A 118 6.24 -11.27 4.13
C ILE A 118 7.09 -11.79 5.29
N GLU A 119 6.50 -12.46 6.29
CA GLU A 119 7.25 -13.07 7.40
C GLU A 119 8.37 -13.99 6.91
N GLN A 120 8.14 -14.78 5.84
CA GLN A 120 9.12 -15.72 5.31
C GLN A 120 10.38 -15.05 4.74
N VAL A 121 10.31 -13.77 4.37
CA VAL A 121 11.39 -13.07 3.68
C VAL A 121 11.92 -11.86 4.44
N VAL A 122 11.34 -11.52 5.57
CA VAL A 122 11.71 -10.31 6.33
C VAL A 122 13.19 -10.30 6.70
N GLU A 123 13.77 -11.45 7.04
CA GLU A 123 15.19 -11.58 7.38
C GLU A 123 16.14 -11.38 6.20
N GLU A 124 15.65 -11.59 4.97
CA GLU A 124 16.40 -11.39 3.73
C GLU A 124 16.51 -9.91 3.32
N LEU A 125 15.72 -9.02 3.93
CA LEU A 125 15.74 -7.60 3.64
C LEU A 125 17.06 -6.98 4.10
N THR A 126 17.76 -6.33 3.20
CA THR A 126 19.06 -5.71 3.47
C THR A 126 19.02 -4.18 3.51
N ARG A 127 17.97 -3.59 2.97
CA ARG A 127 17.78 -2.14 2.93
C ARG A 127 17.03 -1.64 4.16
N PRO A 128 17.20 -0.37 4.55
CA PRO A 128 16.62 0.18 5.77
C PRO A 128 15.10 0.21 5.81
N TYR A 129 14.44 0.34 4.63
CA TYR A 129 13.00 0.52 4.55
C TYR A 129 12.33 -0.51 3.67
N LEU A 130 11.22 -1.02 4.17
CA LEU A 130 10.31 -1.92 3.48
C LEU A 130 9.10 -1.14 2.98
N ILE A 131 8.76 -1.30 1.71
CA ILE A 131 7.49 -0.92 1.13
C ILE A 131 6.68 -2.19 0.91
N VAL A 132 5.56 -2.33 1.59
CA VAL A 132 4.57 -3.39 1.29
C VAL A 132 3.61 -2.84 0.24
N LEU A 133 3.44 -3.58 -0.85
CA LEU A 133 2.62 -3.17 -1.98
C LEU A 133 1.81 -4.35 -2.51
N ASP A 134 0.51 -4.16 -2.73
CA ASP A 134 -0.32 -5.15 -3.40
C ASP A 134 0.04 -5.26 -4.89
N ASP A 135 -0.16 -6.43 -5.46
CA ASP A 135 0.24 -6.76 -6.84
C ASP A 135 -0.58 -6.06 -7.93
N ASP A 136 -1.75 -5.54 -7.59
CA ASP A 136 -2.63 -4.73 -8.45
C ASP A 136 -2.46 -3.21 -8.26
N SER A 137 -1.45 -2.80 -7.50
CA SER A 137 -1.17 -1.42 -7.15
C SER A 137 0.09 -0.89 -7.83
N VAL A 138 0.01 0.36 -8.31
CA VAL A 138 1.14 1.07 -8.93
C VAL A 138 1.46 2.33 -8.11
N ILE A 139 2.72 2.44 -7.68
CA ILE A 139 3.23 3.59 -6.92
C ILE A 139 3.53 4.73 -7.90
N ASP A 140 3.18 5.96 -7.54
CA ASP A 140 3.73 7.15 -8.18
C ASP A 140 5.03 7.56 -7.43
N PHE A 141 6.16 7.00 -7.84
CA PHE A 141 7.45 7.28 -7.20
C PHE A 141 7.84 8.75 -7.27
N SER A 142 7.32 9.53 -8.22
CA SER A 142 7.57 10.97 -8.29
C SER A 142 7.01 11.75 -7.09
N LYS A 143 6.12 11.14 -6.32
CA LYS A 143 5.50 11.71 -5.11
C LYS A 143 6.16 11.23 -3.81
N MET A 144 7.08 10.27 -3.91
CA MET A 144 7.69 9.65 -2.72
C MET A 144 8.71 10.54 -2.01
N GLY A 145 9.16 11.64 -2.63
CA GLY A 145 10.13 12.56 -2.03
C GLY A 145 9.67 13.19 -0.71
N GLU A 146 8.36 13.32 -0.46
CA GLU A 146 7.82 13.81 0.82
C GLU A 146 8.17 12.89 2.01
N LEU A 147 8.39 11.60 1.74
CA LEU A 147 8.71 10.60 2.77
C LEU A 147 10.09 10.82 3.39
N THR A 148 10.99 11.54 2.72
CA THR A 148 12.35 11.82 3.22
C THR A 148 12.33 12.53 4.57
N ALA A 149 11.30 13.32 4.88
CA ALA A 149 11.12 13.99 6.16
C ALA A 149 10.92 13.02 7.35
N TYR A 150 10.55 11.77 7.08
CA TYR A 150 10.24 10.75 8.09
C TYR A 150 11.32 9.66 8.17
N LEU A 151 12.35 9.71 7.33
CA LEU A 151 13.46 8.75 7.38
C LEU A 151 14.22 8.87 8.70
N GLY A 152 14.57 7.74 9.29
CA GLY A 152 15.19 7.66 10.60
C GLY A 152 14.21 7.75 11.79
N GLN A 153 12.91 7.81 11.53
CA GLN A 153 11.87 7.74 12.58
C GLN A 153 11.24 6.35 12.60
N GLU A 154 10.84 5.91 13.80
CA GLU A 154 10.07 4.68 13.99
C GLU A 154 8.58 4.93 13.71
N VAL A 155 8.24 5.06 12.44
CA VAL A 155 6.87 5.35 11.99
C VAL A 155 6.46 4.43 10.85
N ILE A 156 5.18 4.13 10.77
CA ILE A 156 4.56 3.47 9.63
C ILE A 156 3.88 4.54 8.78
N LEU A 157 4.28 4.64 7.52
CA LEU A 157 3.72 5.57 6.56
C LEU A 157 2.76 4.82 5.63
N THR A 158 1.63 5.41 5.32
CA THR A 158 0.66 4.84 4.40
C THR A 158 0.28 5.82 3.31
N GLY A 159 -0.02 5.30 2.11
CA GLY A 159 -0.52 6.09 1.00
C GLY A 159 -2.05 6.08 0.92
N ILE A 160 -2.60 6.96 0.11
CA ILE A 160 -4.02 6.96 -0.21
C ILE A 160 -4.22 6.25 -1.53
N PRO A 161 -5.06 5.20 -1.59
CA PRO A 161 -5.35 4.53 -2.84
C PRO A 161 -6.12 5.45 -3.78
N TYR A 162 -5.71 5.47 -5.03
CA TYR A 162 -6.39 6.16 -6.10
C TYR A 162 -6.78 5.18 -7.21
N ASN A 163 -8.07 4.94 -7.35
CA ASN A 163 -8.57 4.10 -8.43
C ASN A 163 -8.55 4.87 -9.75
N GLN A 164 -7.81 4.37 -10.73
CA GLN A 164 -7.77 4.94 -12.06
C GLN A 164 -9.10 4.71 -12.79
N GLU A 165 -9.60 5.76 -13.45
CA GLU A 165 -10.79 5.68 -14.27
C GLU A 165 -10.51 4.86 -15.52
N ARG A 166 -11.41 3.90 -15.81
CA ARG A 166 -11.45 3.18 -17.08
C ARG A 166 -12.48 3.81 -18.03
N SER A 167 -12.51 3.35 -19.28
CA SER A 167 -13.37 3.92 -20.33
C SER A 167 -14.87 3.75 -20.11
N ASN A 168 -15.32 2.84 -19.23
CA ASN A 168 -16.73 2.57 -19.02
C ASN A 168 -17.33 3.38 -17.85
N PHE A 169 -18.64 3.63 -17.92
CA PHE A 169 -19.40 4.41 -16.94
C PHE A 169 -19.26 3.87 -15.50
N TRP A 170 -19.33 2.56 -15.33
CA TRP A 170 -19.28 1.93 -14.00
C TRP A 170 -17.92 2.09 -13.34
N SER A 171 -16.84 1.95 -14.10
CA SER A 171 -15.50 2.19 -13.60
C SER A 171 -15.31 3.63 -13.12
N LYS A 172 -15.84 4.62 -13.87
CA LYS A 172 -15.80 6.03 -13.45
C LYS A 172 -16.57 6.27 -12.18
N LEU A 173 -17.76 5.66 -12.04
CA LEU A 173 -18.58 5.79 -10.84
C LEU A 173 -17.90 5.18 -9.61
N VAL A 174 -17.33 3.98 -9.76
CA VAL A 174 -16.57 3.31 -8.68
C VAL A 174 -15.35 4.15 -8.30
N ALA A 175 -14.55 4.60 -9.27
CA ALA A 175 -13.39 5.44 -9.02
C ALA A 175 -13.78 6.74 -8.29
N ALA A 176 -14.81 7.44 -8.74
CA ALA A 176 -15.29 8.66 -8.09
C ALA A 176 -15.73 8.41 -6.63
N PHE A 177 -16.45 7.30 -6.39
CA PHE A 177 -16.90 6.93 -5.05
C PHE A 177 -15.72 6.56 -4.13
N VAL A 178 -14.83 5.67 -4.58
CA VAL A 178 -13.69 5.19 -3.78
C VAL A 178 -12.72 6.33 -3.50
N ASN A 179 -12.34 7.10 -4.55
CA ASN A 179 -11.37 8.20 -4.39
C ASN A 179 -11.92 9.30 -3.48
N GLY A 180 -13.21 9.65 -3.64
CA GLY A 180 -13.85 10.64 -2.77
C GLY A 180 -13.94 10.19 -1.30
N ASN A 181 -14.25 8.90 -1.05
CA ASN A 181 -14.29 8.34 0.30
C ASN A 181 -12.89 8.25 0.93
N SER A 182 -11.90 7.79 0.17
CA SER A 182 -10.51 7.70 0.63
C SER A 182 -9.98 9.08 1.05
N PHE A 183 -10.16 10.08 0.20
CA PHE A 183 -9.77 11.45 0.48
C PHE A 183 -10.37 11.97 1.79
N ILE A 184 -11.71 11.88 1.94
CA ILE A 184 -12.41 12.38 3.13
C ILE A 184 -12.06 11.57 4.38
N THR A 185 -11.82 10.28 4.26
CA THR A 185 -11.54 9.42 5.42
C THR A 185 -10.12 9.59 5.91
N TYR A 186 -9.12 9.34 5.07
CA TYR A 186 -7.72 9.35 5.49
C TYR A 186 -7.23 10.74 5.86
N PHE A 187 -7.57 11.78 5.08
CA PHE A 187 -7.12 13.13 5.39
C PHE A 187 -7.81 13.73 6.62
N THR A 188 -9.08 13.41 6.86
CA THR A 188 -9.74 13.83 8.12
C THR A 188 -9.05 13.19 9.30
N MET A 189 -8.77 11.87 9.25
CA MET A 189 -8.12 11.15 10.35
C MET A 189 -6.70 11.69 10.59
N ALA A 190 -5.96 11.94 9.54
CA ALA A 190 -4.62 12.54 9.65
C ALA A 190 -4.65 13.96 10.23
N GLU A 191 -5.63 14.80 9.85
CA GLU A 191 -5.74 16.17 10.39
C GLU A 191 -6.07 16.20 11.88
N VAL A 192 -6.84 15.21 12.38
CA VAL A 192 -7.19 15.11 13.81
C VAL A 192 -6.29 14.16 14.60
N GLU A 193 -5.20 13.68 14.00
CA GLU A 193 -4.23 12.75 14.61
C GLU A 193 -4.88 11.48 15.19
N ALA A 194 -5.92 10.97 14.51
CA ALA A 194 -6.70 9.82 14.93
C ALA A 194 -6.59 8.67 13.91
N ASN A 195 -5.38 8.34 13.50
CA ASN A 195 -5.12 7.24 12.57
C ASN A 195 -5.25 5.90 13.30
N HIS A 196 -6.35 5.18 13.04
CA HIS A 196 -6.64 3.87 13.62
C HIS A 196 -6.49 2.72 12.62
N SER A 197 -6.17 3.02 11.37
CA SER A 197 -5.86 2.02 10.35
C SER A 197 -4.96 2.61 9.29
N ILE A 198 -4.21 1.75 8.64
CA ILE A 198 -3.44 2.09 7.45
C ILE A 198 -4.20 1.67 6.19
N ASN A 199 -3.69 2.03 5.02
CA ASN A 199 -4.11 1.41 3.77
C ASN A 199 -3.21 0.20 3.49
N GLY A 200 -3.76 -1.01 3.61
CA GLY A 200 -3.02 -2.25 3.41
C GLY A 200 -2.45 -2.44 2.01
N MET A 201 -3.01 -1.79 1.00
CA MET A 201 -2.49 -1.86 -0.37
C MET A 201 -1.10 -1.24 -0.52
N PHE A 202 -0.77 -0.26 0.35
CA PHE A 202 0.52 0.42 0.33
C PHE A 202 0.87 0.99 1.70
N TYR A 203 1.98 0.52 2.27
CA TYR A 203 2.56 1.12 3.46
C TYR A 203 4.07 0.92 3.51
N ILE A 204 4.75 1.77 4.28
CA ILE A 204 6.20 1.80 4.43
C ILE A 204 6.53 1.76 5.92
N LEU A 205 7.56 1.00 6.26
CA LEU A 205 8.09 0.94 7.61
C LEU A 205 9.59 0.67 7.60
N PRO A 206 10.31 1.02 8.70
CA PRO A 206 11.68 0.59 8.90
C PRO A 206 11.77 -0.95 8.97
N VAL A 207 12.74 -1.53 8.27
CA VAL A 207 12.96 -2.99 8.29
C VAL A 207 13.32 -3.47 9.69
N GLU A 208 14.01 -2.64 10.47
CA GLU A 208 14.36 -2.92 11.87
C GLU A 208 13.10 -3.14 12.72
N LEU A 209 12.07 -2.30 12.56
CA LEU A 209 10.77 -2.46 13.23
C LEU A 209 10.13 -3.82 12.89
N ALA A 210 10.18 -4.21 11.60
CA ALA A 210 9.62 -5.49 11.16
C ALA A 210 10.38 -6.70 11.74
N LYS A 211 11.72 -6.62 11.82
CA LYS A 211 12.59 -7.69 12.32
C LYS A 211 12.59 -7.80 13.84
N GLU A 212 12.92 -6.71 14.53
CA GLU A 212 13.14 -6.73 15.98
C GLU A 212 11.85 -6.91 16.77
N GLN A 213 10.76 -6.31 16.31
CA GLN A 213 9.46 -6.42 16.97
C GLN A 213 8.60 -7.56 16.43
N GLY A 214 9.04 -8.24 15.35
CA GLY A 214 8.34 -9.38 14.78
C GLY A 214 6.94 -9.05 14.27
N LEU A 215 6.75 -7.86 13.66
CA LEU A 215 5.46 -7.37 13.20
C LEU A 215 4.65 -8.44 12.46
N PHE A 216 5.22 -9.02 11.40
CA PHE A 216 4.47 -9.96 10.55
C PHE A 216 4.16 -11.27 11.25
N THR A 217 5.00 -11.71 12.19
CA THR A 217 4.69 -12.85 13.06
C THR A 217 3.51 -12.55 13.98
N ALA A 218 3.45 -11.33 14.53
CA ALA A 218 2.39 -10.93 15.45
C ALA A 218 1.03 -10.77 14.78
N ILE A 219 1.01 -10.31 13.50
CA ILE A 219 -0.24 -9.97 12.82
C ILE A 219 -0.77 -11.05 11.87
N LYS A 220 -0.02 -12.10 11.55
CA LYS A 220 -0.41 -13.11 10.53
C LYS A 220 -1.70 -13.86 10.84
N ASP A 221 -2.10 -13.93 12.12
CA ASP A 221 -3.35 -14.57 12.54
C ASP A 221 -4.58 -13.66 12.43
N TYR A 222 -4.38 -12.38 12.07
CA TYR A 222 -5.46 -11.43 11.89
C TYR A 222 -5.95 -11.39 10.45
N LEU A 223 -7.27 -11.44 10.27
CA LEU A 223 -7.88 -11.34 8.93
C LEU A 223 -7.66 -9.97 8.29
N CYS A 224 -7.69 -8.91 9.10
CA CYS A 224 -7.53 -7.53 8.66
C CYS A 224 -6.14 -7.03 9.09
N ASP A 225 -5.18 -7.12 8.19
CA ASP A 225 -3.81 -6.66 8.42
C ASP A 225 -3.72 -5.15 8.60
N ASP A 226 -4.57 -4.36 7.91
CA ASP A 226 -4.60 -2.90 8.00
C ASP A 226 -4.79 -2.37 9.42
N LEU A 227 -5.70 -3.00 10.18
CA LEU A 227 -5.95 -2.66 11.58
C LEU A 227 -4.82 -3.20 12.46
N ALA A 228 -4.40 -4.44 12.22
CA ALA A 228 -3.38 -5.09 13.02
C ALA A 228 -2.02 -4.37 12.94
N VAL A 229 -1.64 -3.91 11.75
CA VAL A 229 -0.42 -3.10 11.54
C VAL A 229 -0.53 -1.73 12.20
N ALA A 230 -1.71 -1.11 12.22
CA ALA A 230 -1.91 0.20 12.84
C ALA A 230 -1.93 0.15 14.38
N ASP A 231 -2.32 -0.99 14.95
CA ASP A 231 -2.39 -1.21 16.40
C ASP A 231 -1.05 -1.71 16.98
N PHE A 232 -0.10 -2.14 16.11
CA PHE A 232 1.22 -2.62 16.49
C PHE A 232 2.17 -1.48 16.82
#